data_048ca7d9ff15f7c77391a80bfd5b3234
#
_entry.id   048ca7d9ff15f7c77391a80bfd5b3234
#
_cell.length_a   1.000
_cell.length_b   1.000
_cell.length_c   1.000
_cell.angle_alpha   90.00
_cell.angle_beta   90.00
_cell.angle_gamma   90.00
#
_symmetry.space_group_name_H-M   'P 1'
#
loop_
_entity.id
_entity.type
_entity.pdbx_description
1 polymer ?
#
loop_
_entity_poly.entity_id
_entity_poly.type
_entity_poly.pdbx_seq_one_letter_code
_entity_poly.pdbx_strand_id
1 'polypeptide(L)'
;MKVYFAGSIRGGRTDAELYGRIISYIKKTDIVLTEHIGSKELAVKEKGVGDIDIYEQDTAWLRESDVLIGECTNPSLGVGYELGYAESLGKPCHVLYDKSRTQMSAMITGNRRFFVHPYLSEDEIYPIIDKILNGLRIPADAVESAYCIFHQKLRVYSFSNSKTQKDEIECAVSSYAMSMNQALYQKLAAGRADFLMDHTRFAEDLESAVESLEHMM
;
A
#
# COMPACT_ATOMS: atom_id res chain seq x y z
N MET A 1 0.38 14.31 3.89
CA MET A 1 0.09 13.71 2.57
C MET A 1 -1.40 13.72 2.30
N LYS A 2 -1.80 13.45 1.07
CA LYS A 2 -3.20 13.28 0.66
C LYS A 2 -3.51 11.79 0.56
N VAL A 3 -4.36 11.30 1.41
CA VAL A 3 -4.76 9.90 1.50
C VAL A 3 -6.11 9.73 0.83
N TYR A 4 -6.20 8.78 -0.10
CA TYR A 4 -7.47 8.24 -0.55
C TYR A 4 -7.82 7.03 0.32
N PHE A 5 -8.83 7.16 1.17
CA PHE A 5 -9.34 6.04 1.95
C PHE A 5 -10.47 5.37 1.18
N ALA A 6 -10.36 4.07 0.94
CA ALA A 6 -11.37 3.27 0.26
C ALA A 6 -12.08 2.32 1.24
N GLY A 7 -13.39 2.22 1.14
CA GLY A 7 -14.18 1.31 1.95
C GLY A 7 -15.53 0.98 1.30
N SER A 8 -16.11 -0.16 1.64
CA SER A 8 -17.36 -0.60 1.05
C SER A 8 -18.53 0.33 1.44
N ILE A 9 -19.21 0.87 0.43
CA ILE A 9 -20.41 1.71 0.59
C ILE A 9 -21.65 0.93 0.18
N ARG A 10 -21.79 0.63 -1.12
CA ARG A 10 -22.96 -0.06 -1.71
C ARG A 10 -22.91 -1.57 -1.51
N GLY A 11 -21.72 -2.15 -1.25
CA GLY A 11 -21.54 -3.58 -0.94
C GLY A 11 -21.89 -3.96 0.50
N GLY A 12 -22.28 -2.98 1.32
CA GLY A 12 -22.60 -3.12 2.74
C GLY A 12 -21.86 -2.09 3.59
N ARG A 13 -22.54 -1.51 4.56
CA ARG A 13 -22.00 -0.46 5.46
C ARG A 13 -21.79 -0.94 6.88
N THR A 14 -21.57 -2.24 7.06
CA THR A 14 -21.41 -2.85 8.38
C THR A 14 -20.26 -2.19 9.18
N ASP A 15 -19.21 -1.77 8.49
CA ASP A 15 -18.00 -1.22 9.09
C ASP A 15 -17.87 0.31 8.92
N ALA A 16 -18.95 1.03 8.60
CA ALA A 16 -18.93 2.49 8.41
C ALA A 16 -18.41 3.24 9.66
N GLU A 17 -18.68 2.74 10.86
CA GLU A 17 -18.15 3.32 12.10
C GLU A 17 -16.64 3.11 12.24
N LEU A 18 -16.14 1.94 11.85
CA LEU A 18 -14.72 1.65 11.79
C LEU A 18 -14.03 2.58 10.78
N TYR A 19 -14.61 2.75 9.59
CA TYR A 19 -14.09 3.70 8.60
C TYR A 19 -13.98 5.12 9.15
N GLY A 20 -15.02 5.58 9.86
CA GLY A 20 -15.01 6.89 10.52
C GLY A 20 -13.87 7.05 11.54
N ARG A 21 -13.58 6.01 12.32
CA ARG A 21 -12.48 6.03 13.29
C ARG A 21 -11.11 6.02 12.59
N ILE A 22 -10.93 5.18 11.58
CA ILE A 22 -9.70 5.14 10.78
C ILE A 22 -9.44 6.49 10.11
N ILE A 23 -10.44 7.05 9.44
CA ILE A 23 -10.35 8.37 8.80
C ILE A 23 -10.00 9.45 9.83
N SER A 24 -10.66 9.44 10.97
CA SER A 24 -10.37 10.39 12.07
C SER A 24 -8.94 10.25 12.60
N TYR A 25 -8.42 9.02 12.62
CA TYR A 25 -7.05 8.77 13.03
C TYR A 25 -6.05 9.34 12.02
N ILE A 26 -6.22 9.05 10.74
CA ILE A 26 -5.36 9.56 9.66
C ILE A 26 -5.38 11.10 9.62
N LYS A 27 -6.54 11.70 9.82
CA LYS A 27 -6.73 13.17 9.83
C LYS A 27 -5.98 13.90 10.94
N LYS A 28 -5.40 13.21 11.91
CA LYS A 28 -4.54 13.86 12.93
C LYS A 28 -3.26 14.40 12.33
N THR A 29 -2.77 13.82 11.25
CA THR A 29 -1.48 14.15 10.64
C THR A 29 -1.53 14.39 9.14
N ASP A 30 -2.59 13.93 8.46
CA ASP A 30 -2.70 13.92 7.01
C ASP A 30 -4.10 14.36 6.53
N ILE A 31 -4.23 14.59 5.24
CA ILE A 31 -5.50 14.96 4.60
C ILE A 31 -6.13 13.69 4.04
N VAL A 32 -7.38 13.42 4.39
CA VAL A 32 -8.18 12.34 3.78
C VAL A 32 -9.13 12.96 2.76
N LEU A 33 -8.95 12.66 1.48
CA LEU A 33 -9.76 13.22 0.39
C LEU A 33 -11.19 12.68 0.39
N THR A 34 -11.35 11.42 0.81
CA THR A 34 -12.61 10.68 0.84
C THR A 34 -13.24 10.61 2.24
N GLU A 35 -13.08 11.66 3.06
CA GLU A 35 -13.54 11.66 4.46
C GLU A 35 -15.04 11.36 4.64
N HIS A 36 -15.85 11.62 3.61
CA HIS A 36 -17.29 11.37 3.59
C HIS A 36 -17.65 9.88 3.75
N ILE A 37 -16.75 8.94 3.38
CA ILE A 37 -16.96 7.49 3.50
C ILE A 37 -17.23 7.08 4.95
N GLY A 38 -16.62 7.74 5.92
CA GLY A 38 -16.89 7.54 7.35
C GLY A 38 -18.18 8.16 7.87
N SER A 39 -18.92 8.91 7.04
CA SER A 39 -20.15 9.59 7.49
C SER A 39 -21.34 8.63 7.52
N LYS A 40 -22.08 8.60 8.63
CA LYS A 40 -23.36 7.85 8.72
C LYS A 40 -24.42 8.36 7.75
N GLU A 41 -24.32 9.62 7.33
CA GLU A 41 -25.28 10.30 6.46
C GLU A 41 -24.94 10.18 4.95
N LEU A 42 -23.90 9.42 4.60
CA LEU A 42 -23.43 9.32 3.21
C LEU A 42 -24.55 8.93 2.23
N ALA A 43 -25.36 7.94 2.61
CA ALA A 43 -26.51 7.50 1.77
C ALA A 43 -27.58 8.59 1.55
N VAL A 44 -27.63 9.59 2.41
CA VAL A 44 -28.53 10.76 2.27
C VAL A 44 -27.85 11.83 1.39
N LYS A 45 -26.54 12.03 1.55
CA LYS A 45 -25.76 13.01 0.76
C LYS A 45 -25.61 12.60 -0.70
N GLU A 46 -25.52 11.29 -0.98
CA GLU A 46 -25.48 10.77 -2.36
C GLU A 46 -26.86 10.73 -3.05
N LYS A 47 -27.95 10.94 -2.31
CA LYS A 47 -29.29 11.06 -2.94
C LYS A 47 -29.33 12.30 -3.82
N GLY A 48 -29.31 12.07 -5.14
CA GLY A 48 -29.39 13.14 -6.15
C GLY A 48 -28.06 13.46 -6.82
N VAL A 49 -26.95 12.86 -6.40
CA VAL A 49 -25.67 12.92 -7.12
C VAL A 49 -25.67 11.82 -8.19
N GLY A 50 -25.37 12.17 -9.44
CA GLY A 50 -25.31 11.22 -10.55
C GLY A 50 -24.11 10.26 -10.45
N ASP A 51 -24.25 9.05 -10.96
CA ASP A 51 -23.14 8.07 -10.98
C ASP A 51 -21.91 8.63 -11.73
N ILE A 52 -22.10 9.48 -12.73
CA ILE A 52 -21.03 10.14 -13.48
C ILE A 52 -20.27 11.10 -12.55
N ASP A 53 -20.98 11.91 -11.78
CA ASP A 53 -20.37 12.90 -10.89
C ASP A 53 -19.54 12.21 -9.79
N ILE A 54 -20.08 11.10 -9.24
CA ILE A 54 -19.35 10.27 -8.25
C ILE A 54 -18.07 9.72 -8.88
N TYR A 55 -18.17 9.11 -10.06
CA TYR A 55 -17.03 8.55 -10.76
C TYR A 55 -15.94 9.60 -11.06
N GLU A 56 -16.34 10.76 -11.58
CA GLU A 56 -15.41 11.84 -11.91
C GLU A 56 -14.71 12.38 -10.65
N GLN A 57 -15.46 12.55 -9.57
CA GLN A 57 -14.92 13.03 -8.30
C GLN A 57 -13.94 12.02 -7.69
N ASP A 58 -14.31 10.74 -7.61
CA ASP A 58 -13.46 9.71 -7.00
C ASP A 58 -12.19 9.50 -7.81
N THR A 59 -12.28 9.46 -9.14
CA THR A 59 -11.09 9.36 -10.01
C THR A 59 -10.23 10.61 -9.97
N ALA A 60 -10.79 11.81 -9.76
CA ALA A 60 -10.02 13.03 -9.53
C ALA A 60 -9.23 12.94 -8.20
N TRP A 61 -9.88 12.51 -7.13
CA TRP A 61 -9.21 12.30 -5.84
C TRP A 61 -8.13 11.21 -5.89
N LEU A 62 -8.36 10.12 -6.62
CA LEU A 62 -7.33 9.09 -6.83
C LEU A 62 -6.11 9.66 -7.54
N ARG A 63 -6.29 10.51 -8.56
CA ARG A 63 -5.17 11.19 -9.23
C ARG A 63 -4.43 12.16 -8.28
N GLU A 64 -5.16 12.85 -7.42
CA GLU A 64 -4.62 13.82 -6.48
C GLU A 64 -3.92 13.18 -5.27
N SER A 65 -4.32 11.97 -4.88
CA SER A 65 -3.79 11.29 -3.70
C SER A 65 -2.32 10.90 -3.83
N ASP A 66 -1.63 10.81 -2.70
CA ASP A 66 -0.27 10.27 -2.59
C ASP A 66 -0.28 8.75 -2.36
N VAL A 67 -1.34 8.24 -1.73
CA VAL A 67 -1.51 6.84 -1.35
C VAL A 67 -2.98 6.46 -1.30
N LEU A 68 -3.28 5.19 -1.63
CA LEU A 68 -4.57 4.57 -1.34
C LEU A 68 -4.44 3.63 -0.14
N ILE A 69 -5.32 3.81 0.85
CA ILE A 69 -5.50 2.87 1.97
C ILE A 69 -6.94 2.36 1.91
N GLY A 70 -7.11 1.07 1.61
CA GLY A 70 -8.42 0.42 1.49
C GLY A 70 -8.71 -0.52 2.65
N GLU A 71 -9.87 -0.39 3.29
CA GLU A 71 -10.40 -1.40 4.19
C GLU A 71 -11.31 -2.34 3.39
N CYS A 72 -10.87 -3.58 3.20
CA CYS A 72 -11.41 -4.53 2.23
C CYS A 72 -12.03 -5.78 2.87
N THR A 73 -12.35 -5.75 4.16
CA THR A 73 -13.04 -6.86 4.85
C THR A 73 -14.37 -7.19 4.18
N ASN A 74 -15.13 -6.17 3.79
CA ASN A 74 -16.35 -6.34 3.02
C ASN A 74 -16.05 -6.23 1.52
N PRO A 75 -16.35 -7.25 0.71
CA PRO A 75 -16.16 -7.20 -0.73
C PRO A 75 -16.90 -6.04 -1.37
N SER A 76 -16.20 -5.28 -2.22
CA SER A 76 -16.78 -4.15 -2.96
C SER A 76 -16.18 -4.06 -4.36
N LEU A 77 -17.04 -4.04 -5.38
CA LEU A 77 -16.61 -3.83 -6.77
C LEU A 77 -16.00 -2.44 -6.96
N GLY A 78 -16.55 -1.41 -6.27
CA GLY A 78 -16.01 -0.05 -6.29
C GLY A 78 -14.58 0.00 -5.76
N VAL A 79 -14.35 -0.53 -4.56
CA VAL A 79 -13.01 -0.59 -3.95
C VAL A 79 -12.02 -1.37 -4.83
N GLY A 80 -12.46 -2.48 -5.44
CA GLY A 80 -11.62 -3.23 -6.38
C GLY A 80 -11.25 -2.41 -7.63
N TYR A 81 -12.16 -1.62 -8.16
CA TYR A 81 -11.91 -0.69 -9.26
C TYR A 81 -10.94 0.42 -8.85
N GLU A 82 -11.16 1.04 -7.69
CA GLU A 82 -10.31 2.09 -7.13
C GLU A 82 -8.86 1.62 -6.93
N LEU A 83 -8.68 0.41 -6.40
CA LEU A 83 -7.36 -0.23 -6.25
C LEU A 83 -6.67 -0.42 -7.61
N GLY A 84 -7.38 -0.97 -8.61
CA GLY A 84 -6.82 -1.16 -9.95
C GLY A 84 -6.52 0.16 -10.66
N TYR A 85 -7.36 1.18 -10.46
CA TYR A 85 -7.13 2.50 -11.02
C TYR A 85 -5.93 3.20 -10.36
N ALA A 86 -5.83 3.16 -9.03
CA ALA A 86 -4.68 3.70 -8.30
C ALA A 86 -3.37 3.00 -8.70
N GLU A 87 -3.40 1.67 -8.86
CA GLU A 87 -2.27 0.90 -9.37
C GLU A 87 -1.84 1.38 -10.76
N SER A 88 -2.76 1.61 -11.66
CA SER A 88 -2.48 2.11 -13.01
C SER A 88 -1.83 3.50 -13.03
N LEU A 89 -2.09 4.31 -12.00
CA LEU A 89 -1.46 5.60 -11.75
C LEU A 89 -0.11 5.49 -11.03
N GLY A 90 0.35 4.28 -10.69
CA GLY A 90 1.57 4.05 -9.93
C GLY A 90 1.49 4.49 -8.47
N LYS A 91 0.28 4.61 -7.91
CA LYS A 91 0.09 4.97 -6.50
C LYS A 91 0.36 3.76 -5.60
N PRO A 92 0.99 3.95 -4.42
CA PRO A 92 1.04 2.93 -3.39
C PRO A 92 -0.38 2.53 -2.96
N CYS A 93 -0.67 1.24 -2.94
CA CYS A 93 -1.96 0.70 -2.53
C CYS A 93 -1.80 -0.22 -1.33
N HIS A 94 -2.37 0.18 -0.20
CA HIS A 94 -2.36 -0.58 1.04
C HIS A 94 -3.76 -1.13 1.33
N VAL A 95 -3.86 -2.43 1.55
CA VAL A 95 -5.11 -3.16 1.75
C VAL A 95 -5.16 -3.70 3.16
N LEU A 96 -6.04 -3.16 3.98
CA LEU A 96 -6.36 -3.64 5.32
C LEU A 96 -7.53 -4.62 5.24
N TYR A 97 -7.49 -5.71 5.99
CA TYR A 97 -8.64 -6.61 6.11
C TYR A 97 -8.60 -7.44 7.39
N ASP A 98 -9.77 -7.69 7.97
CA ASP A 98 -9.95 -8.61 9.07
C ASP A 98 -9.90 -10.06 8.57
N LYS A 99 -8.78 -10.75 8.85
CA LYS A 99 -8.54 -12.12 8.42
C LYS A 99 -9.43 -13.16 9.11
N SER A 100 -10.13 -12.78 10.18
CA SER A 100 -11.09 -13.66 10.85
C SER A 100 -12.46 -13.63 10.15
N ARG A 101 -12.76 -12.57 9.39
CA ARG A 101 -14.07 -12.35 8.78
C ARG A 101 -14.11 -12.62 7.29
N THR A 102 -12.99 -12.51 6.61
CA THR A 102 -12.95 -12.70 5.14
C THR A 102 -11.70 -13.40 4.66
N GLN A 103 -11.87 -14.19 3.60
CA GLN A 103 -10.77 -14.64 2.77
C GLN A 103 -10.60 -13.65 1.63
N MET A 104 -9.46 -12.97 1.62
CA MET A 104 -9.16 -11.97 0.60
C MET A 104 -9.10 -12.58 -0.81
N SER A 105 -9.55 -11.82 -1.79
CA SER A 105 -9.48 -12.23 -3.21
C SER A 105 -8.04 -12.47 -3.64
N ALA A 106 -7.82 -13.57 -4.39
CA ALA A 106 -6.51 -13.88 -4.97
C ALA A 106 -6.01 -12.78 -5.94
N MET A 107 -6.90 -11.99 -6.54
CA MET A 107 -6.53 -10.83 -7.36
C MET A 107 -5.89 -9.71 -6.53
N ILE A 108 -6.18 -9.65 -5.25
CA ILE A 108 -5.60 -8.69 -4.31
C ILE A 108 -4.32 -9.27 -3.70
N THR A 109 -4.40 -10.46 -3.09
CA THR A 109 -3.24 -11.07 -2.40
C THR A 109 -2.14 -11.55 -3.35
N GLY A 110 -2.50 -11.89 -4.58
CA GLY A 110 -1.56 -12.30 -5.63
C GLY A 110 -0.94 -11.13 -6.40
N ASN A 111 -1.45 -9.90 -6.22
CA ASN A 111 -0.89 -8.73 -6.86
C ASN A 111 0.32 -8.22 -6.07
N ARG A 112 1.51 -8.34 -6.66
CA ARG A 112 2.79 -7.94 -6.04
C ARG A 112 2.96 -6.43 -5.86
N ARG A 113 2.03 -5.62 -6.37
CA ARG A 113 2.03 -4.17 -6.19
C ARG A 113 1.13 -3.70 -5.07
N PHE A 114 0.37 -4.62 -4.45
CA PHE A 114 -0.48 -4.30 -3.30
C PHE A 114 0.18 -4.74 -1.99
N PHE A 115 0.17 -3.87 -1.00
CA PHE A 115 0.60 -4.16 0.36
C PHE A 115 -0.60 -4.62 1.17
N VAL A 116 -0.63 -5.90 1.49
CA VAL A 116 -1.77 -6.54 2.15
C VAL A 116 -1.47 -6.69 3.63
N HIS A 117 -2.28 -6.05 4.47
CA HIS A 117 -2.14 -5.98 5.92
C HIS A 117 -3.31 -6.67 6.60
N PRO A 118 -3.19 -7.97 6.92
CA PRO A 118 -4.20 -8.66 7.72
C PRO A 118 -4.17 -8.16 9.16
N TYR A 119 -5.34 -7.99 9.76
CA TYR A 119 -5.49 -7.69 11.18
C TYR A 119 -6.52 -8.62 11.83
N LEU A 120 -6.56 -8.67 13.16
CA LEU A 120 -7.54 -9.42 13.97
C LEU A 120 -8.36 -8.50 14.87
N SER A 121 -7.83 -7.35 15.22
CA SER A 121 -8.50 -6.36 16.04
C SER A 121 -8.29 -4.96 15.49
N GLU A 122 -9.20 -4.06 15.82
CA GLU A 122 -9.09 -2.65 15.41
C GLU A 122 -7.80 -1.98 15.90
N ASP A 123 -7.33 -2.33 17.09
CA ASP A 123 -6.12 -1.74 17.67
C ASP A 123 -4.86 -2.04 16.85
N GLU A 124 -4.86 -3.11 16.05
CA GLU A 124 -3.75 -3.44 15.14
C GLU A 124 -3.71 -2.53 13.91
N ILE A 125 -4.81 -1.88 13.55
CA ILE A 125 -4.93 -1.03 12.36
C ILE A 125 -4.08 0.24 12.52
N TYR A 126 -4.10 0.86 13.68
CA TYR A 126 -3.46 2.16 13.89
C TYR A 126 -1.94 2.12 13.74
N PRO A 127 -1.21 1.17 14.36
CA PRO A 127 0.23 1.05 14.10
C PRO A 127 0.57 0.66 12.65
N ILE A 128 -0.31 -0.08 11.95
CA ILE A 128 -0.12 -0.34 10.52
C ILE A 128 -0.20 0.97 9.73
N ILE A 129 -1.20 1.82 10.01
CA ILE A 129 -1.36 3.13 9.38
C ILE A 129 -0.15 4.02 9.66
N ASP A 130 0.32 4.07 10.90
CA ASP A 130 1.51 4.84 11.27
C ASP A 130 2.73 4.39 10.48
N LYS A 131 2.95 3.07 10.38
CA LYS A 131 4.05 2.51 9.59
C LYS A 131 3.94 2.90 8.11
N ILE A 132 2.75 2.83 7.51
CA ILE A 132 2.51 3.23 6.13
C ILE A 132 2.85 4.71 5.94
N LEU A 133 2.23 5.58 6.74
CA LEU A 133 2.35 7.02 6.56
C LEU A 133 3.76 7.52 6.87
N ASN A 134 4.41 6.99 7.90
CA ASN A 134 5.79 7.35 8.22
C ASN A 134 6.76 6.87 7.14
N GLY A 135 6.58 5.65 6.64
CA GLY A 135 7.39 5.13 5.54
C GLY A 135 7.34 6.01 4.29
N LEU A 136 6.16 6.49 3.93
CA LEU A 136 5.97 7.38 2.77
C LEU A 136 6.54 8.80 2.97
N ARG A 137 6.88 9.19 4.20
CA ARG A 137 7.50 10.49 4.51
C ARG A 137 9.03 10.48 4.49
N ILE A 138 9.65 9.31 4.30
CA ILE A 138 11.12 9.22 4.27
C ILE A 138 11.62 10.02 3.07
N PRO A 139 12.63 10.89 3.26
CA PRO A 139 13.22 11.66 2.18
C PRO A 139 13.76 10.75 1.06
N ALA A 140 13.53 11.13 -0.18
CA ALA A 140 13.92 10.34 -1.34
C ALA A 140 15.45 10.10 -1.42
N ASP A 141 16.25 11.07 -0.97
CA ASP A 141 17.72 10.98 -0.92
C ASP A 141 18.21 9.96 0.12
N ALA A 142 17.57 9.90 1.29
CA ALA A 142 17.89 8.88 2.30
C ALA A 142 17.55 7.48 1.80
N VAL A 143 16.39 7.32 1.16
CA VAL A 143 15.98 6.06 0.53
C VAL A 143 16.89 5.70 -0.63
N GLU A 144 17.33 6.69 -1.42
CA GLU A 144 18.26 6.49 -2.54
C GLU A 144 19.63 6.01 -2.04
N SER A 145 20.15 6.58 -0.96
CA SER A 145 21.41 6.15 -0.35
C SER A 145 21.34 4.71 0.13
N ALA A 146 20.26 4.34 0.83
CA ALA A 146 20.04 2.97 1.28
C ALA A 146 19.89 2.00 0.09
N TYR A 147 19.21 2.40 -0.98
CA TYR A 147 19.11 1.62 -2.22
C TYR A 147 20.48 1.40 -2.87
N CYS A 148 21.32 2.42 -2.94
CA CYS A 148 22.66 2.29 -3.51
C CYS A 148 23.53 1.31 -2.71
N ILE A 149 23.50 1.37 -1.38
CA ILE A 149 24.19 0.41 -0.51
C ILE A 149 23.69 -1.00 -0.76
N PHE A 150 22.39 -1.15 -0.80
CA PHE A 150 21.71 -2.40 -1.03
C PHE A 150 22.06 -3.00 -2.39
N HIS A 151 22.02 -2.21 -3.46
CA HIS A 151 22.35 -2.63 -4.81
C HIS A 151 23.84 -2.99 -4.97
N GLN A 152 24.74 -2.30 -4.26
CA GLN A 152 26.15 -2.67 -4.21
C GLN A 152 26.36 -4.03 -3.56
N LYS A 153 25.68 -4.31 -2.46
CA LYS A 153 25.74 -5.61 -1.78
C LYS A 153 25.22 -6.73 -2.68
N LEU A 154 24.13 -6.51 -3.39
CA LEU A 154 23.60 -7.47 -4.37
C LEU A 154 24.62 -7.88 -5.43
N ARG A 155 25.42 -6.94 -5.91
CA ARG A 155 26.47 -7.21 -6.93
C ARG A 155 27.62 -8.05 -6.39
N VAL A 156 27.82 -8.13 -5.09
CA VAL A 156 28.90 -8.91 -4.45
C VAL A 156 28.55 -10.40 -4.41
N TYR A 157 27.28 -10.75 -4.55
CA TYR A 157 26.83 -12.12 -4.42
C TYR A 157 26.64 -12.82 -5.76
N SER A 158 27.38 -13.90 -5.95
CA SER A 158 27.20 -14.77 -7.10
C SER A 158 26.00 -15.70 -6.88
N PHE A 159 25.31 -15.93 -7.95
CA PHE A 159 24.11 -16.69 -8.11
C PHE A 159 23.97 -18.04 -7.42
N SER A 160 22.92 -18.24 -6.74
CA SER A 160 22.25 -19.49 -6.81
C SER A 160 20.77 -19.19 -7.05
N ASN A 161 20.16 -19.80 -7.69
CA ASN A 161 19.81 -20.91 -7.90
C ASN A 161 18.39 -21.29 -8.20
N SER A 162 17.39 -21.22 -7.37
CA SER A 162 16.04 -21.48 -7.78
C SER A 162 15.35 -20.16 -8.21
N LYS A 163 14.63 -20.21 -9.32
CA LYS A 163 13.81 -19.09 -9.81
C LYS A 163 12.81 -18.63 -8.72
N THR A 164 12.27 -19.59 -7.99
CA THR A 164 11.30 -19.33 -6.91
C THR A 164 11.91 -18.48 -5.80
N GLN A 165 13.13 -18.80 -5.37
CA GLN A 165 13.81 -18.05 -4.31
C GLN A 165 14.15 -16.61 -4.76
N LYS A 166 14.48 -16.42 -6.03
CA LYS A 166 14.69 -15.11 -6.65
C LYS A 166 13.41 -14.28 -6.64
N ASP A 167 12.33 -14.89 -7.09
CA ASP A 167 11.02 -14.25 -7.16
C ASP A 167 10.51 -13.85 -5.75
N GLU A 168 10.77 -14.66 -4.73
CA GLU A 168 10.43 -14.37 -3.34
C GLU A 168 11.22 -13.17 -2.79
N ILE A 169 12.53 -13.15 -3.01
CA ILE A 169 13.42 -12.06 -2.58
C ILE A 169 13.05 -10.77 -3.30
N GLU A 170 12.86 -10.81 -4.62
CA GLU A 170 12.42 -9.64 -5.39
C GLU A 170 11.07 -9.12 -4.89
N CYS A 171 10.14 -10.02 -4.62
CA CYS A 171 8.84 -9.66 -4.08
C CYS A 171 8.96 -8.96 -2.71
N ALA A 172 9.76 -9.52 -1.81
CA ALA A 172 9.98 -8.95 -0.48
C ALA A 172 10.61 -7.55 -0.56
N VAL A 173 11.64 -7.38 -1.39
CA VAL A 173 12.32 -6.08 -1.55
C VAL A 173 11.43 -5.07 -2.24
N SER A 174 10.73 -5.45 -3.30
CA SER A 174 9.82 -4.55 -4.00
C SER A 174 8.68 -4.11 -3.09
N SER A 175 8.14 -5.03 -2.29
CA SER A 175 7.09 -4.74 -1.32
C SER A 175 7.59 -3.78 -0.24
N TYR A 176 8.79 -4.03 0.28
CA TYR A 176 9.40 -3.16 1.26
C TYR A 176 9.67 -1.77 0.68
N ALA A 177 10.29 -1.69 -0.49
CA ALA A 177 10.58 -0.43 -1.17
C ALA A 177 9.33 0.39 -1.46
N MET A 178 8.26 -0.25 -1.90
CA MET A 178 6.98 0.42 -2.11
C MET A 178 6.38 0.94 -0.79
N SER A 179 6.50 0.18 0.32
CA SER A 179 6.03 0.62 1.62
C SER A 179 6.80 1.80 2.19
N MET A 180 8.02 2.02 1.69
CA MET A 180 8.91 3.07 2.16
C MET A 180 8.82 4.33 1.30
N ASN A 181 8.95 4.18 -0.01
CA ASN A 181 8.99 5.32 -0.92
C ASN A 181 8.81 4.87 -2.37
N GLN A 182 7.93 5.54 -3.10
CA GLN A 182 7.67 5.26 -4.52
C GLN A 182 8.92 5.44 -5.40
N ALA A 183 9.81 6.37 -5.08
CA ALA A 183 11.05 6.57 -5.82
C ALA A 183 12.00 5.37 -5.71
N LEU A 184 12.09 4.75 -4.53
CA LEU A 184 12.86 3.51 -4.36
C LEU A 184 12.25 2.38 -5.17
N TYR A 185 10.94 2.23 -5.17
CA TYR A 185 10.25 1.23 -5.98
C TYR A 185 10.54 1.40 -7.47
N GLN A 186 10.48 2.62 -8.00
CA GLN A 186 10.78 2.88 -9.40
C GLN A 186 12.23 2.53 -9.75
N LYS A 187 13.18 2.81 -8.87
CA LYS A 187 14.59 2.43 -9.05
C LYS A 187 14.80 0.92 -9.02
N LEU A 188 14.14 0.22 -8.11
CA LEU A 188 14.14 -1.24 -8.06
C LEU A 188 13.54 -1.83 -9.34
N ALA A 189 12.44 -1.29 -9.82
CA ALA A 189 11.80 -1.74 -11.04
C ALA A 189 12.69 -1.49 -12.28
N ALA A 190 13.41 -0.38 -12.31
CA ALA A 190 14.36 -0.08 -13.40
C ALA A 190 15.61 -0.99 -13.38
N GLY A 191 16.10 -1.32 -12.17
CA GLY A 191 17.24 -2.23 -11.96
C GLY A 191 16.87 -3.71 -11.88
N ARG A 192 15.65 -4.08 -12.18
CA ARG A 192 15.10 -5.42 -11.96
C ARG A 192 15.89 -6.54 -12.64
N ALA A 193 16.40 -6.30 -13.84
CA ALA A 193 17.20 -7.29 -14.56
C ALA A 193 18.52 -7.58 -13.85
N ASP A 194 19.21 -6.54 -13.40
CA ASP A 194 20.46 -6.67 -12.63
C ASP A 194 20.18 -7.33 -11.28
N PHE A 195 19.07 -6.97 -10.66
CA PHE A 195 18.61 -7.51 -9.38
C PHE A 195 18.35 -9.01 -9.43
N LEU A 196 17.77 -9.52 -10.51
CA LEU A 196 17.52 -10.95 -10.69
C LEU A 196 18.79 -11.74 -10.99
N MET A 197 19.86 -11.05 -11.36
CA MET A 197 21.10 -11.67 -11.79
C MET A 197 22.07 -12.01 -10.64
N ASP A 198 21.99 -11.34 -9.46
CA ASP A 198 23.06 -11.32 -8.44
C ASP A 198 22.54 -11.61 -7.01
N HIS A 199 22.19 -12.86 -6.64
CA HIS A 199 21.37 -12.95 -5.41
C HIS A 199 21.65 -14.04 -4.40
N THR A 200 22.79 -14.65 -4.39
CA THR A 200 22.96 -15.86 -3.58
C THR A 200 23.13 -15.69 -2.07
N ARG A 201 23.48 -14.57 -1.58
CA ARG A 201 23.54 -14.31 -0.11
C ARG A 201 22.63 -13.16 0.28
N PHE A 202 21.72 -12.89 -0.60
CA PHE A 202 20.86 -11.74 -0.50
C PHE A 202 19.94 -11.75 0.72
N ALA A 203 19.50 -12.91 1.20
CA ALA A 203 18.63 -13.00 2.37
C ALA A 203 19.28 -12.38 3.62
N GLU A 204 20.55 -12.65 3.88
CA GLU A 204 21.28 -12.10 5.03
C GLU A 204 21.50 -10.59 4.88
N ASP A 205 21.80 -10.13 3.67
CA ASP A 205 21.97 -8.71 3.41
C ASP A 205 20.67 -7.95 3.25
N LEU A 206 19.59 -8.62 2.84
CA LEU A 206 18.25 -8.06 2.86
C LEU A 206 17.83 -7.72 4.29
N GLU A 207 18.02 -8.64 5.22
CA GLU A 207 17.71 -8.42 6.63
C GLU A 207 18.48 -7.21 7.19
N SER A 208 19.76 -7.13 6.93
CA SER A 208 20.60 -5.99 7.33
C SER A 208 20.22 -4.67 6.65
N ALA A 209 19.79 -4.72 5.39
CA ALA A 209 19.33 -3.53 4.66
C ALA A 209 17.95 -3.08 5.13
N VAL A 210 17.05 -4.00 5.45
CA VAL A 210 15.76 -3.73 6.07
C VAL A 210 15.94 -3.08 7.44
N GLU A 211 16.79 -3.65 8.29
CA GLU A 211 17.15 -3.04 9.59
C GLU A 211 17.71 -1.64 9.44
N SER A 212 18.59 -1.42 8.46
CA SER A 212 19.16 -0.10 8.20
C SER A 212 18.11 0.92 7.77
N LEU A 213 17.14 0.51 6.99
CA LEU A 213 16.02 1.36 6.56
C LEU A 213 15.02 1.60 7.69
N GLU A 214 14.77 0.61 8.55
CA GLU A 214 13.92 0.76 9.74
C GLU A 214 14.51 1.75 10.76
N HIS A 215 15.82 1.83 10.87
CA HIS A 215 16.50 2.81 11.74
C HIS A 215 16.45 4.25 11.20
N MET A 216 16.12 4.44 9.92
CA MET A 216 15.94 5.77 9.31
C MET A 216 14.48 6.27 9.40
N MET A 217 13.56 5.42 9.87
CA MET A 217 12.15 5.76 10.14
C MET A 217 11.94 6.26 11.54
#